data_0e42776f477e903bc53de3ddae6bcfec
#
_entry.id   0e42776f477e903bc53de3ddae6bcfec
#
_cell.length_a   1.000
_cell.length_b   1.000
_cell.length_c   1.000
_cell.angle_alpha   90.00
_cell.angle_beta   90.00
_cell.angle_gamma   90.00
#
_symmetry.space_group_name_H-M   'P 1'
#
loop_
_entity.id
_entity.type
_entity.pdbx_description
1 polymer ?
#
loop_
_entity_poly.entity_id
_entity_poly.type
_entity_poly.pdbx_seq_one_letter_code
_entity_poly.pdbx_strand_id
1 'polypeptide(L)'
;MGDRAFYKTYIQGFDEAIDPGLPRGHIVLLVGPPGTMKSSLAYSILFQNAKRDGVRGAYVTLEQARESLDFQMRRMGMPREAVAEQLHVEDLGRIRLGLAPDGPEEETPWLDVLQRHLEGLRESAGFEMLVLDSLPVLEIIGGIRDQRNRLFRFFGWLRSLNVTTLVISEGTHDPQAVRDEEFLADGVISLAMEKVGDLDVYRRIRCVKLRGIAHETNVYTLEFDRGGFRATQTI
;
A
#
# COMPACT_ATOMS: atom_id res chain seq x y z
N MET A 1 -18.10 16.59 0.31
CA MET A 1 -17.28 15.42 -0.01
C MET A 1 -17.80 14.83 -1.31
N GLY A 2 -17.06 14.93 -2.41
CA GLY A 2 -17.47 14.37 -3.69
C GLY A 2 -17.50 12.84 -3.60
N ASP A 3 -18.50 12.23 -4.23
CA ASP A 3 -18.66 10.78 -4.31
C ASP A 3 -17.70 10.22 -5.38
N ARG A 4 -16.39 10.26 -5.06
CA ARG A 4 -15.35 9.81 -5.97
C ARG A 4 -15.36 8.28 -6.02
N ALA A 5 -15.61 7.73 -7.19
CA ALA A 5 -15.70 6.30 -7.39
C ALA A 5 -14.33 5.63 -7.61
N PHE A 6 -13.32 6.39 -8.07
CA PHE A 6 -12.00 5.88 -8.43
C PHE A 6 -10.89 6.85 -8.02
N TYR A 7 -9.70 6.31 -7.77
CA TYR A 7 -8.46 7.04 -7.47
C TYR A 7 -7.40 6.72 -8.51
N LYS A 8 -6.70 7.75 -9.02
CA LYS A 8 -5.57 7.56 -9.94
C LYS A 8 -4.33 7.10 -9.17
N THR A 9 -3.46 6.33 -9.82
CA THR A 9 -2.14 6.03 -9.24
C THR A 9 -1.15 7.17 -9.43
N TYR A 10 -1.39 8.01 -10.43
CA TYR A 10 -0.48 9.05 -10.90
C TYR A 10 0.89 8.49 -11.35
N ILE A 11 0.92 7.23 -11.75
CA ILE A 11 2.04 6.62 -12.46
C ILE A 11 1.82 6.88 -13.94
N GLN A 12 2.61 7.77 -14.50
CA GLN A 12 2.49 8.12 -15.92
C GLN A 12 2.66 6.88 -16.80
N GLY A 13 1.72 6.61 -17.71
CA GLY A 13 1.71 5.45 -18.59
C GLY A 13 1.16 4.16 -17.98
N PHE A 14 0.81 4.16 -16.67
CA PHE A 14 0.18 3.01 -16.02
C PHE A 14 -1.30 3.27 -15.71
N ASP A 15 -1.69 4.52 -15.47
CA ASP A 15 -3.08 4.87 -15.21
C ASP A 15 -4.00 4.51 -16.40
N GLU A 16 -3.48 4.56 -17.62
CA GLU A 16 -4.19 4.16 -18.83
C GLU A 16 -4.47 2.65 -18.86
N ALA A 17 -3.53 1.84 -18.34
CA ALA A 17 -3.65 0.39 -18.27
C ALA A 17 -4.70 -0.10 -17.26
N ILE A 18 -5.10 0.76 -16.34
CA ILE A 18 -6.09 0.47 -15.27
C ILE A 18 -7.24 1.48 -15.24
N ASP A 19 -7.53 2.15 -16.37
CA ASP A 19 -8.59 3.16 -16.45
C ASP A 19 -9.96 2.57 -16.01
N PRO A 20 -10.73 3.25 -15.17
CA PRO A 20 -10.61 4.63 -14.69
C PRO A 20 -9.75 4.82 -13.43
N GLY A 21 -9.13 3.78 -12.89
CA GLY A 21 -8.26 3.83 -11.74
C GLY A 21 -8.60 2.78 -10.67
N LEU A 22 -8.10 2.98 -9.46
CA LEU A 22 -8.37 2.11 -8.31
C LEU A 22 -9.77 2.38 -7.76
N PRO A 23 -10.68 1.38 -7.73
CA PRO A 23 -12.04 1.60 -7.23
C PRO A 23 -12.07 1.92 -5.73
N ARG A 24 -13.02 2.76 -5.34
CA ARG A 24 -13.27 3.05 -3.93
C ARG A 24 -13.63 1.79 -3.15
N GLY A 25 -13.09 1.68 -1.93
CA GLY A 25 -13.34 0.55 -1.04
C GLY A 25 -12.61 -0.74 -1.42
N HIS A 26 -11.80 -0.73 -2.48
CA HIS A 26 -11.01 -1.90 -2.86
C HIS A 26 -9.75 -2.04 -2.01
N ILE A 27 -9.37 -3.28 -1.77
CA ILE A 27 -8.08 -3.65 -1.18
C ILE A 27 -7.17 -4.10 -2.31
N VAL A 28 -6.08 -3.35 -2.51
CA VAL A 28 -5.10 -3.60 -3.57
C VAL A 28 -3.75 -3.95 -2.94
N LEU A 29 -3.23 -5.14 -3.24
CA LEU A 29 -1.90 -5.55 -2.83
C LEU A 29 -0.84 -4.95 -3.75
N LEU A 30 0.22 -4.40 -3.16
CA LEU A 30 1.49 -4.10 -3.83
C LEU A 30 2.49 -5.19 -3.45
N VAL A 31 2.71 -6.13 -4.35
CA VAL A 31 3.54 -7.32 -4.13
C VAL A 31 4.88 -7.16 -4.83
N GLY A 32 5.97 -7.50 -4.17
CA GLY A 32 7.30 -7.48 -4.79
C GLY A 32 8.43 -7.74 -3.80
N PRO A 33 9.61 -8.13 -4.27
CA PRO A 33 10.79 -8.31 -3.43
C PRO A 33 11.30 -6.97 -2.86
N PRO A 34 12.17 -6.99 -1.85
CA PRO A 34 12.86 -5.81 -1.37
C PRO A 34 13.57 -5.05 -2.51
N GLY A 35 13.63 -3.72 -2.43
CA GLY A 35 14.27 -2.86 -3.43
C GLY A 35 13.41 -2.46 -4.63
N THR A 36 12.20 -3.01 -4.78
CA THR A 36 11.28 -2.66 -5.88
C THR A 36 10.54 -1.33 -5.70
N MET A 37 10.78 -0.60 -4.59
CA MET A 37 10.19 0.69 -4.25
C MET A 37 8.68 0.65 -3.88
N LYS A 38 8.17 -0.46 -3.34
CA LYS A 38 6.76 -0.60 -2.94
C LYS A 38 6.28 0.52 -2.01
N SER A 39 7.00 0.76 -0.91
CA SER A 39 6.67 1.80 0.08
C SER A 39 6.67 3.19 -0.53
N SER A 40 7.68 3.51 -1.36
CA SER A 40 7.77 4.79 -2.06
C SER A 40 6.64 4.97 -3.09
N LEU A 41 6.25 3.89 -3.79
CA LEU A 41 5.15 3.91 -4.74
C LEU A 41 3.81 4.12 -4.03
N ALA A 42 3.55 3.37 -2.96
CA ALA A 42 2.33 3.53 -2.17
C ALA A 42 2.21 4.94 -1.58
N TYR A 43 3.31 5.46 -1.03
CA TYR A 43 3.35 6.84 -0.54
C TYR A 43 3.10 7.85 -1.67
N SER A 44 3.72 7.66 -2.84
CA SER A 44 3.52 8.53 -4.00
C SER A 44 2.06 8.59 -4.42
N ILE A 45 1.36 7.46 -4.44
CA ILE A 45 -0.07 7.40 -4.78
C ILE A 45 -0.88 8.25 -3.79
N LEU A 46 -0.66 8.10 -2.47
CA LEU A 46 -1.34 8.95 -1.47
C LEU A 46 -0.97 10.43 -1.65
N PHE A 47 0.32 10.73 -1.76
CA PHE A 47 0.82 12.09 -1.88
C PHE A 47 0.26 12.81 -3.11
N GLN A 48 0.22 12.16 -4.25
CA GLN A 48 -0.29 12.77 -5.48
C GLN A 48 -1.82 12.98 -5.42
N ASN A 49 -2.58 12.03 -4.87
CA ASN A 49 -4.02 12.20 -4.65
C ASN A 49 -4.31 13.33 -3.66
N ALA A 50 -3.53 13.42 -2.58
CA ALA A 50 -3.64 14.51 -1.63
C ALA A 50 -3.33 15.87 -2.27
N LYS A 51 -2.22 15.96 -3.00
CA LYS A 51 -1.71 17.21 -3.60
C LYS A 51 -2.59 17.72 -4.74
N ARG A 52 -3.07 16.82 -5.60
CA ARG A 52 -3.77 17.20 -6.84
C ARG A 52 -5.27 17.25 -6.65
N ASP A 53 -5.82 16.36 -5.84
CA ASP A 53 -7.25 16.14 -5.72
C ASP A 53 -7.80 16.46 -4.33
N GLY A 54 -6.95 16.82 -3.37
CA GLY A 54 -7.34 17.08 -1.99
C GLY A 54 -7.86 15.84 -1.25
N VAL A 55 -7.52 14.63 -1.75
CA VAL A 55 -7.94 13.37 -1.13
C VAL A 55 -7.23 13.20 0.20
N ARG A 56 -7.98 12.86 1.24
CA ARG A 56 -7.39 12.55 2.54
C ARG A 56 -6.88 11.12 2.55
N GLY A 57 -5.64 10.93 2.98
CA GLY A 57 -4.98 9.65 3.07
C GLY A 57 -4.35 9.40 4.44
N ALA A 58 -4.23 8.12 4.79
CA ALA A 58 -3.46 7.67 5.94
C ALA A 58 -2.39 6.68 5.48
N TYR A 59 -1.16 6.87 5.92
CA TYR A 59 -0.06 5.92 5.74
C TYR A 59 0.32 5.36 7.09
N VAL A 60 0.17 4.06 7.25
CA VAL A 60 0.50 3.34 8.48
C VAL A 60 1.74 2.52 8.24
N THR A 61 2.84 2.90 8.90
CA THR A 61 4.08 2.12 8.91
C THR A 61 4.16 1.23 10.14
N LEU A 62 4.59 -0.01 9.94
CA LEU A 62 4.77 -1.02 10.99
C LEU A 62 6.24 -1.36 11.21
N GLU A 63 7.10 -0.97 10.27
CA GLU A 63 8.54 -1.30 10.27
C GLU A 63 9.43 -0.07 10.36
N GLN A 64 9.12 0.95 9.56
CA GLN A 64 9.96 2.14 9.42
C GLN A 64 9.46 3.25 10.33
N ALA A 65 10.35 3.88 11.10
CA ALA A 65 10.02 5.06 11.89
C ALA A 65 9.54 6.21 10.98
N ARG A 66 8.52 6.95 11.44
CA ARG A 66 7.93 8.07 10.69
C ARG A 66 8.97 9.08 10.23
N GLU A 67 9.92 9.44 11.10
CA GLU A 67 10.98 10.41 10.80
C GLU A 67 11.87 9.94 9.63
N SER A 68 12.15 8.63 9.57
CA SER A 68 12.93 8.01 8.49
C SER A 68 12.14 8.02 7.18
N LEU A 69 10.84 7.70 7.23
CA LEU A 69 9.95 7.75 6.08
C LEU A 69 9.83 9.20 5.54
N ASP A 70 9.56 10.18 6.42
CA ASP A 70 9.46 11.60 6.06
C ASP A 70 10.77 12.10 5.41
N PHE A 71 11.93 11.73 5.96
CA PHE A 71 13.23 12.06 5.38
C PHE A 71 13.41 11.48 3.98
N GLN A 72 13.10 10.20 3.79
CA GLN A 72 13.19 9.52 2.51
C GLN A 72 12.26 10.17 1.47
N MET A 73 11.01 10.40 1.81
CA MET A 73 10.02 10.95 0.88
C MET A 73 10.33 12.41 0.51
N ARG A 74 10.85 13.20 1.45
CA ARG A 74 11.34 14.56 1.16
C ARG A 74 12.47 14.54 0.12
N ARG A 75 13.44 13.63 0.26
CA ARG A 75 14.53 13.48 -0.71
C ARG A 75 14.06 13.03 -2.09
N MET A 76 12.93 12.33 -2.14
CA MET A 76 12.25 11.94 -3.37
C MET A 76 11.33 13.04 -3.93
N GLY A 77 11.33 14.25 -3.39
CA GLY A 77 10.51 15.36 -3.87
C GLY A 77 9.03 15.30 -3.45
N MET A 78 8.73 14.49 -2.44
CA MET A 78 7.38 14.29 -1.90
C MET A 78 7.34 14.66 -0.39
N PRO A 79 7.61 15.91 -0.03
CA PRO A 79 7.63 16.34 1.36
C PRO A 79 6.21 16.32 1.95
N ARG A 80 6.00 15.62 3.07
CA ARG A 80 4.69 15.51 3.74
C ARG A 80 4.10 16.87 4.09
N GLU A 81 4.94 17.84 4.41
CA GLU A 81 4.55 19.20 4.77
C GLU A 81 3.74 19.90 3.65
N ALA A 82 3.93 19.50 2.40
CA ALA A 82 3.16 20.05 1.27
C ALA A 82 1.70 19.56 1.23
N VAL A 83 1.36 18.53 2.00
CA VAL A 83 0.03 17.90 2.06
C VAL A 83 -0.35 17.54 3.50
N ALA A 84 0.14 18.28 4.49
CA ALA A 84 0.02 17.93 5.91
C ALA A 84 -1.43 17.83 6.41
N GLU A 85 -2.34 18.61 5.82
CA GLU A 85 -3.77 18.57 6.17
C GLU A 85 -4.50 17.34 5.57
N GLN A 86 -3.96 16.76 4.49
CA GLN A 86 -4.55 15.65 3.78
C GLN A 86 -3.88 14.31 4.09
N LEU A 87 -2.58 14.29 4.39
CA LEU A 87 -1.81 13.06 4.54
C LEU A 87 -1.34 12.85 5.98
N HIS A 88 -1.95 11.91 6.66
CA HIS A 88 -1.56 11.44 7.99
C HIS A 88 -0.56 10.29 7.88
N VAL A 89 0.50 10.32 8.67
CA VAL A 89 1.49 9.23 8.77
C VAL A 89 1.53 8.75 10.21
N GLU A 90 1.18 7.49 10.42
CA GLU A 90 1.15 6.83 11.71
C GLU A 90 2.24 5.78 11.82
N ASP A 91 3.05 5.86 12.87
CA ASP A 91 4.10 4.90 13.20
C ASP A 91 3.60 3.94 14.30
N LEU A 92 3.06 2.80 13.87
CA LEU A 92 2.57 1.78 14.81
C LEU A 92 3.69 0.95 15.43
N GLY A 93 4.87 0.90 14.82
CA GLY A 93 6.05 0.32 15.44
C GLY A 93 6.38 1.02 16.75
N ARG A 94 6.33 2.36 16.76
CA ARG A 94 6.54 3.18 17.96
C ARG A 94 5.39 3.07 18.98
N ILE A 95 4.14 3.02 18.49
CA ILE A 95 2.97 2.81 19.35
C ILE A 95 3.06 1.45 20.05
N ARG A 96 3.48 0.41 19.34
CA ARG A 96 3.72 -0.93 19.90
C ARG A 96 4.76 -0.91 21.02
N LEU A 97 5.88 -0.21 20.82
CA LEU A 97 6.93 -0.08 21.84
C LEU A 97 6.44 0.70 23.08
N GLY A 98 5.56 1.69 22.90
CA GLY A 98 4.99 2.47 24.00
C GLY A 98 3.81 1.83 24.71
N LEU A 99 3.14 0.86 24.08
CA LEU A 99 2.00 0.13 24.63
C LEU A 99 2.37 -1.32 25.05
N ALA A 100 3.67 -1.69 24.97
CA ALA A 100 4.11 -3.00 25.43
C ALA A 100 3.69 -3.15 26.91
N PRO A 101 2.73 -4.05 27.22
CA PRO A 101 2.37 -4.30 28.61
C PRO A 101 3.57 -4.93 29.31
N ASP A 102 3.66 -4.78 30.65
CA ASP A 102 4.63 -5.48 31.50
C ASP A 102 4.45 -7.01 31.49
N GLY A 103 3.91 -7.59 30.40
CA GLY A 103 3.62 -9.00 30.18
C GLY A 103 4.15 -9.53 28.85
N PRO A 104 4.05 -10.86 28.60
CA PRO A 104 4.53 -11.46 27.36
C PRO A 104 3.85 -10.83 26.12
N GLU A 105 4.62 -10.40 25.14
CA GLU A 105 4.12 -9.81 23.87
C GLU A 105 3.11 -10.71 23.14
N GLU A 106 3.13 -12.01 23.42
CA GLU A 106 2.27 -13.04 22.79
C GLU A 106 0.77 -12.92 23.12
N GLU A 107 0.40 -12.16 24.18
CA GLU A 107 -1.00 -12.04 24.63
C GLU A 107 -1.71 -10.77 24.13
N THR A 108 -1.00 -9.82 23.55
CA THR A 108 -1.62 -8.57 23.10
C THR A 108 -2.33 -8.77 21.75
N PRO A 109 -3.65 -8.50 21.64
CA PRO A 109 -4.39 -8.64 20.39
C PRO A 109 -4.09 -7.46 19.45
N TRP A 110 -2.90 -7.44 18.87
CA TRP A 110 -2.41 -6.32 18.06
C TRP A 110 -3.30 -5.97 16.86
N LEU A 111 -3.98 -6.95 16.26
CA LEU A 111 -4.96 -6.67 15.21
C LEU A 111 -6.12 -5.83 15.72
N ASP A 112 -6.61 -6.13 16.93
CA ASP A 112 -7.71 -5.36 17.54
C ASP A 112 -7.24 -3.94 17.94
N VAL A 113 -5.98 -3.80 18.35
CA VAL A 113 -5.38 -2.50 18.65
C VAL A 113 -5.28 -1.68 17.37
N LEU A 114 -4.76 -2.26 16.28
CA LEU A 114 -4.69 -1.63 14.97
C LEU A 114 -6.08 -1.22 14.47
N GLN A 115 -7.07 -2.11 14.56
CA GLN A 115 -8.42 -1.84 14.10
C GLN A 115 -9.02 -0.63 14.84
N ARG A 116 -8.98 -0.63 16.17
CA ARG A 116 -9.47 0.51 16.98
C ARG A 116 -8.73 1.80 16.69
N HIS A 117 -7.40 1.74 16.50
CA HIS A 117 -6.62 2.91 16.15
C HIS A 117 -7.04 3.49 14.80
N LEU A 118 -7.21 2.63 13.78
CA LEU A 118 -7.62 3.05 12.44
C LEU A 118 -9.08 3.56 12.40
N GLU A 119 -9.98 2.99 13.20
CA GLU A 119 -11.36 3.48 13.35
C GLU A 119 -11.36 4.90 13.96
N GLY A 120 -10.63 5.12 15.05
CA GLY A 120 -10.48 6.45 15.66
C GLY A 120 -9.82 7.47 14.71
N LEU A 121 -8.80 7.05 13.98
CA LEU A 121 -8.17 7.89 12.95
C LEU A 121 -9.14 8.19 11.80
N ARG A 122 -9.96 7.21 11.39
CA ARG A 122 -10.98 7.39 10.35
C ARG A 122 -12.05 8.40 10.78
N GLU A 123 -12.49 8.34 12.02
CA GLU A 123 -13.47 9.27 12.58
C GLU A 123 -12.91 10.69 12.69
N SER A 124 -11.66 10.85 13.12
CA SER A 124 -11.04 12.15 13.35
C SER A 124 -10.50 12.81 12.07
N ALA A 125 -9.82 12.06 11.20
CA ALA A 125 -9.15 12.56 10.01
C ALA A 125 -10.00 12.41 8.73
N GLY A 126 -10.95 11.48 8.70
CA GLY A 126 -11.85 11.28 7.56
C GLY A 126 -11.14 10.82 6.29
N PHE A 127 -10.08 10.00 6.40
CA PHE A 127 -9.31 9.53 5.24
C PHE A 127 -10.14 8.63 4.31
N GLU A 128 -9.84 8.72 3.03
CA GLU A 128 -10.49 8.00 1.92
C GLU A 128 -9.57 6.94 1.31
N MET A 129 -8.27 7.10 1.51
CA MET A 129 -7.24 6.15 1.10
C MET A 129 -6.38 5.76 2.30
N LEU A 130 -5.95 4.49 2.33
CA LEU A 130 -5.11 3.92 3.38
C LEU A 130 -3.94 3.17 2.75
N VAL A 131 -2.75 3.30 3.33
CA VAL A 131 -1.61 2.41 3.07
C VAL A 131 -1.26 1.67 4.35
N LEU A 132 -1.09 0.35 4.26
CA LEU A 132 -0.55 -0.51 5.32
C LEU A 132 0.81 -1.07 4.88
N ASP A 133 1.86 -0.69 5.57
CA ASP A 133 3.25 -1.06 5.28
C ASP A 133 3.90 -1.74 6.50
N SER A 134 3.92 -3.08 6.61
CA SER A 134 3.60 -4.08 5.61
C SER A 134 2.76 -5.23 6.21
N LEU A 135 2.15 -6.04 5.31
CA LEU A 135 1.36 -7.21 5.70
C LEU A 135 2.17 -8.27 6.45
N PRO A 136 3.41 -8.63 6.05
CA PRO A 136 4.21 -9.62 6.78
C PRO A 136 4.41 -9.26 8.27
N VAL A 137 4.57 -7.99 8.59
CA VAL A 137 4.69 -7.56 9.99
C VAL A 137 3.38 -7.73 10.73
N LEU A 138 2.24 -7.42 10.10
CA LEU A 138 0.92 -7.68 10.68
C LEU A 138 0.71 -9.18 10.98
N GLU A 139 1.19 -10.06 10.11
CA GLU A 139 1.11 -11.50 10.30
C GLU A 139 1.94 -11.97 11.50
N ILE A 140 3.15 -11.44 11.66
CA ILE A 140 4.04 -11.74 12.78
C ILE A 140 3.43 -11.23 14.10
N ILE A 141 3.01 -9.94 14.13
CA ILE A 141 2.47 -9.30 15.33
C ILE A 141 1.12 -9.91 15.72
N GLY A 142 0.31 -10.28 14.75
CA GLY A 142 -1.01 -10.87 14.95
C GLY A 142 -0.99 -12.31 15.46
N GLY A 143 0.17 -12.98 15.54
CA GLY A 143 0.29 -14.38 15.97
C GLY A 143 -0.56 -15.31 15.10
N ILE A 144 -0.56 -15.11 13.78
CA ILE A 144 -1.53 -15.70 12.84
C ILE A 144 -1.19 -17.18 12.62
N ARG A 145 -1.65 -18.07 13.50
CA ARG A 145 -1.52 -19.53 13.33
C ARG A 145 -2.49 -20.10 12.30
N ASP A 146 -3.68 -19.48 12.13
CA ASP A 146 -4.65 -19.78 11.05
C ASP A 146 -4.72 -18.56 10.12
N GLN A 147 -3.71 -18.44 9.25
CA GLN A 147 -3.42 -17.26 8.44
C GLN A 147 -4.62 -16.85 7.56
N ARG A 148 -5.23 -17.79 6.85
CA ARG A 148 -6.27 -17.51 5.87
C ARG A 148 -7.55 -16.96 6.51
N ASN A 149 -8.03 -17.55 7.60
CA ASN A 149 -9.27 -17.11 8.26
C ASN A 149 -9.12 -15.74 8.93
N ARG A 150 -7.96 -15.47 9.53
CA ARG A 150 -7.68 -14.16 10.15
C ARG A 150 -7.52 -13.07 9.10
N LEU A 151 -6.79 -13.34 8.02
CA LEU A 151 -6.66 -12.43 6.89
C LEU A 151 -8.02 -12.16 6.25
N PHE A 152 -8.86 -13.19 6.07
CA PHE A 152 -10.22 -13.03 5.55
C PHE A 152 -11.05 -12.05 6.41
N ARG A 153 -11.02 -12.22 7.75
CA ARG A 153 -11.71 -11.33 8.68
C ARG A 153 -11.15 -9.92 8.66
N PHE A 154 -9.82 -9.79 8.63
CA PHE A 154 -9.14 -8.50 8.59
C PHE A 154 -9.47 -7.74 7.28
N PHE A 155 -9.41 -8.41 6.14
CA PHE A 155 -9.79 -7.80 4.86
C PHE A 155 -11.30 -7.48 4.80
N GLY A 156 -12.15 -8.33 5.41
CA GLY A 156 -13.57 -8.05 5.57
C GLY A 156 -13.82 -6.76 6.38
N TRP A 157 -13.08 -6.59 7.46
CA TRP A 157 -13.11 -5.37 8.26
C TRP A 157 -12.58 -4.15 7.47
N LEU A 158 -11.44 -4.26 6.77
CA LEU A 158 -10.93 -3.17 5.92
C LEU A 158 -11.98 -2.70 4.91
N ARG A 159 -12.71 -3.64 4.29
CA ARG A 159 -13.82 -3.29 3.36
C ARG A 159 -14.95 -2.53 4.06
N SER A 160 -15.23 -2.85 5.32
CA SER A 160 -16.27 -2.13 6.09
C SER A 160 -15.94 -0.67 6.34
N LEU A 161 -14.65 -0.29 6.33
CA LEU A 161 -14.23 1.11 6.40
C LEU A 161 -14.58 1.91 5.13
N ASN A 162 -14.91 1.23 4.02
CA ASN A 162 -15.21 1.87 2.73
C ASN A 162 -14.14 2.87 2.28
N VAL A 163 -12.87 2.50 2.46
CA VAL A 163 -11.66 3.23 2.02
C VAL A 163 -10.87 2.38 1.04
N THR A 164 -10.24 3.01 0.04
CA THR A 164 -9.34 2.29 -0.85
C THR A 164 -8.04 2.05 -0.13
N THR A 165 -7.68 0.78 0.04
CA THR A 165 -6.53 0.37 0.83
C THR A 165 -5.45 -0.24 -0.04
N LEU A 166 -4.24 0.32 0.01
CA LEU A 166 -3.04 -0.29 -0.54
C LEU A 166 -2.34 -1.06 0.59
N VAL A 167 -2.13 -2.35 0.40
CA VAL A 167 -1.44 -3.20 1.37
C VAL A 167 -0.12 -3.67 0.75
N ILE A 168 0.98 -3.35 1.39
CA ILE A 168 2.31 -3.77 0.94
C ILE A 168 2.55 -5.19 1.42
N SER A 169 2.91 -6.08 0.48
CA SER A 169 3.27 -7.46 0.76
C SER A 169 4.62 -7.79 0.13
N GLU A 170 5.39 -8.62 0.82
CA GLU A 170 6.70 -9.07 0.35
C GLU A 170 6.60 -10.36 -0.46
N GLY A 171 7.59 -10.59 -1.32
CA GLY A 171 7.69 -11.76 -2.18
C GLY A 171 7.44 -11.44 -3.65
N THR A 172 7.46 -12.47 -4.47
CA THR A 172 7.17 -12.38 -5.91
C THR A 172 5.78 -12.93 -6.19
N HIS A 173 5.05 -12.27 -7.09
CA HIS A 173 3.84 -12.89 -7.63
C HIS A 173 4.26 -14.09 -8.50
N ASP A 174 3.84 -15.28 -8.11
CA ASP A 174 4.02 -16.51 -8.86
C ASP A 174 2.65 -17.04 -9.30
N PRO A 175 2.35 -17.08 -10.61
CA PRO A 175 1.08 -17.63 -11.11
C PRO A 175 0.84 -19.08 -10.72
N GLN A 176 1.90 -19.84 -10.41
CA GLN A 176 1.81 -21.26 -10.01
C GLN A 176 1.68 -21.44 -8.49
N ALA A 177 2.00 -20.39 -7.71
CA ALA A 177 1.96 -20.41 -6.25
C ALA A 177 1.30 -19.15 -5.68
N VAL A 178 0.06 -18.89 -6.12
CA VAL A 178 -0.72 -17.71 -5.69
C VAL A 178 -1.00 -17.81 -4.19
N ARG A 179 -0.66 -16.77 -3.45
CA ARG A 179 -0.81 -16.71 -1.99
C ARG A 179 -2.24 -16.36 -1.58
N ASP A 180 -2.60 -16.73 -0.35
CA ASP A 180 -3.95 -16.52 0.19
C ASP A 180 -4.39 -15.05 0.16
N GLU A 181 -3.50 -14.12 0.50
CA GLU A 181 -3.79 -12.69 0.46
C GLU A 181 -4.11 -12.18 -0.95
N GLU A 182 -3.49 -12.75 -2.00
CA GLU A 182 -3.78 -12.37 -3.39
C GLU A 182 -5.18 -12.81 -3.82
N PHE A 183 -5.69 -13.95 -3.30
CA PHE A 183 -7.09 -14.35 -3.52
C PHE A 183 -8.07 -13.42 -2.82
N LEU A 184 -7.75 -12.99 -1.60
CA LEU A 184 -8.63 -12.19 -0.76
C LEU A 184 -8.69 -10.72 -1.23
N ALA A 185 -7.62 -10.18 -1.80
CA ALA A 185 -7.57 -8.82 -2.31
C ALA A 185 -8.46 -8.61 -3.54
N ASP A 186 -8.88 -7.37 -3.76
CA ASP A 186 -9.67 -6.97 -4.93
C ASP A 186 -8.77 -6.60 -6.11
N GLY A 187 -7.54 -6.17 -5.83
CA GLY A 187 -6.51 -5.89 -6.82
C GLY A 187 -5.13 -6.44 -6.39
N VAL A 188 -4.29 -6.72 -7.38
CA VAL A 188 -2.89 -7.08 -7.20
C VAL A 188 -2.05 -6.35 -8.23
N ILE A 189 -1.15 -5.51 -7.77
CA ILE A 189 -0.12 -4.85 -8.56
C ILE A 189 1.22 -5.49 -8.17
N SER A 190 1.86 -6.14 -9.12
CA SER A 190 3.13 -6.82 -8.91
C SER A 190 4.29 -5.93 -9.34
N LEU A 191 5.31 -5.87 -8.49
CA LEU A 191 6.60 -5.24 -8.76
C LEU A 191 7.69 -6.31 -8.77
N ALA A 192 8.63 -6.18 -9.70
CA ALA A 192 9.74 -7.13 -9.85
C ALA A 192 11.04 -6.40 -10.20
N MET A 193 12.15 -7.10 -10.00
CA MET A 193 13.46 -6.73 -10.54
C MET A 193 13.81 -7.73 -11.62
N GLU A 194 14.01 -7.26 -12.84
CA GLU A 194 14.36 -8.11 -13.97
C GLU A 194 15.75 -7.78 -14.49
N LYS A 195 16.58 -8.82 -14.60
CA LYS A 195 17.89 -8.70 -15.24
C LYS A 195 17.71 -8.76 -16.75
N VAL A 196 18.20 -7.75 -17.46
CA VAL A 196 18.17 -7.66 -18.91
C VAL A 196 19.61 -7.60 -19.41
N GLY A 197 19.98 -8.57 -20.23
CA GLY A 197 21.40 -8.74 -20.61
C GLY A 197 22.27 -9.11 -19.41
N ASP A 198 23.55 -8.73 -19.46
CA ASP A 198 24.53 -9.10 -18.44
C ASP A 198 24.65 -8.11 -17.28
N LEU A 199 24.33 -6.83 -17.51
CA LEU A 199 24.66 -5.75 -16.58
C LEU A 199 23.43 -4.97 -16.08
N ASP A 200 22.35 -4.93 -16.85
CA ASP A 200 21.21 -4.06 -16.51
C ASP A 200 20.17 -4.77 -15.66
N VAL A 201 19.60 -4.03 -14.70
CA VAL A 201 18.49 -4.48 -13.88
C VAL A 201 17.39 -3.41 -13.93
N TYR A 202 16.22 -3.81 -14.39
CA TYR A 202 15.05 -2.94 -14.48
C TYR A 202 14.02 -3.28 -13.43
N ARG A 203 13.37 -2.26 -12.89
CA ARG A 203 12.13 -2.44 -12.12
C ARG A 203 10.97 -2.64 -13.07
N ARG A 204 10.11 -3.60 -12.75
CA ARG A 204 8.90 -3.89 -13.51
C ARG A 204 7.67 -3.66 -12.66
N ILE A 205 6.60 -3.21 -13.30
CA ILE A 205 5.27 -3.10 -12.71
C ILE A 205 4.23 -3.75 -13.62
N ARG A 206 3.25 -4.42 -13.03
CA ARG A 206 2.17 -5.08 -13.75
C ARG A 206 0.89 -5.06 -12.90
N CYS A 207 -0.25 -4.79 -13.52
CA CYS A 207 -1.54 -5.09 -12.94
C CYS A 207 -1.87 -6.56 -13.20
N VAL A 208 -1.86 -7.37 -12.13
CA VAL A 208 -2.17 -8.81 -12.22
C VAL A 208 -3.67 -9.05 -12.14
N LYS A 209 -4.33 -8.24 -11.30
CA LYS A 209 -5.75 -8.37 -10.99
C LYS A 209 -6.30 -7.02 -10.56
N LEU A 210 -7.49 -6.66 -11.04
CA LEU A 210 -8.26 -5.54 -10.51
C LEU A 210 -9.74 -5.82 -10.78
N ARG A 211 -10.47 -6.20 -9.74
CA ARG A 211 -11.89 -6.59 -9.83
C ARG A 211 -12.73 -5.41 -10.30
N GLY A 212 -13.64 -5.66 -11.22
CA GLY A 212 -14.56 -4.65 -11.75
C GLY A 212 -13.94 -3.67 -12.75
N ILE A 213 -12.67 -3.84 -13.10
CA ILE A 213 -11.95 -3.01 -14.08
C ILE A 213 -11.39 -3.90 -15.20
N ALA A 214 -11.61 -3.48 -16.44
CA ALA A 214 -10.92 -4.04 -17.60
C ALA A 214 -9.51 -3.47 -17.64
N HIS A 215 -8.55 -4.17 -17.04
CA HIS A 215 -7.16 -3.72 -16.97
C HIS A 215 -6.28 -4.48 -17.95
N GLU A 216 -5.20 -3.84 -18.38
CA GLU A 216 -4.16 -4.49 -19.15
C GLU A 216 -3.26 -5.34 -18.24
N THR A 217 -2.81 -6.49 -18.77
CA THR A 217 -1.92 -7.41 -18.05
C THR A 217 -0.46 -7.34 -18.51
N ASN A 218 -0.11 -6.30 -19.28
CA ASN A 218 1.24 -6.08 -19.78
C ASN A 218 2.21 -5.76 -18.64
N VAL A 219 3.49 -6.05 -18.88
CA VAL A 219 4.59 -5.67 -18.00
C VAL A 219 5.17 -4.34 -18.48
N TYR A 220 5.35 -3.41 -17.55
CA TYR A 220 5.91 -2.09 -17.81
C TYR A 220 7.24 -1.95 -17.08
N THR A 221 8.18 -1.20 -17.66
CA THR A 221 9.37 -0.73 -16.95
C THR A 221 8.98 0.41 -16.02
N LEU A 222 9.28 0.28 -14.73
CA LEU A 222 8.98 1.28 -13.72
C LEU A 222 10.22 2.12 -13.41
N GLU A 223 10.10 3.41 -13.61
CA GLU A 223 11.12 4.40 -13.32
C GLU A 223 10.62 5.44 -12.32
N PHE A 224 11.54 6.03 -11.57
CA PHE A 224 11.24 7.15 -10.69
C PHE A 224 12.17 8.32 -11.05
N ASP A 225 11.58 9.46 -11.39
CA ASP A 225 12.31 10.68 -11.69
C ASP A 225 11.57 11.91 -11.17
N ARG A 226 12.32 12.85 -10.55
CA ARG A 226 11.87 14.19 -10.12
C ARG A 226 10.54 14.20 -9.35
N GLY A 227 10.37 13.25 -8.43
CA GLY A 227 9.20 13.16 -7.56
C GLY A 227 7.97 12.50 -8.19
N GLY A 228 8.14 11.75 -9.28
CA GLY A 228 7.09 11.01 -9.95
C GLY A 228 7.51 9.64 -10.44
N PHE A 229 6.54 8.73 -10.52
CA PHE A 229 6.71 7.42 -11.13
C PHE A 229 6.24 7.45 -12.59
N ARG A 230 6.95 6.74 -13.45
CA ARG A 230 6.61 6.50 -14.84
C ARG A 230 6.68 5.02 -15.14
N ALA A 231 5.74 4.54 -15.92
CA ALA A 231 5.73 3.20 -16.46
C ALA A 231 5.77 3.28 -18.00
N THR A 232 6.73 2.60 -18.61
CA THR A 232 6.86 2.53 -20.07
C THR A 232 6.66 1.09 -20.51
N GLN A 233 5.83 0.90 -21.53
CA GLN A 233 5.62 -0.44 -22.08
C GLN A 233 6.93 -0.96 -22.68
N THR A 234 7.29 -2.16 -22.31
CA THR A 234 8.45 -2.84 -22.91
C THR A 234 8.01 -3.42 -24.26
N ILE A 235 8.66 -2.97 -25.34
CA ILE A 235 8.45 -3.49 -26.71
C ILE A 235 9.16 -4.83 -26.83
#